data_3f3bea205799bd4a212f67175ef61fb8
#
_entry.id   3f3bea205799bd4a212f67175ef61fb8
#
_cell.length_a   1.000
_cell.length_b   1.000
_cell.length_c   1.000
_cell.angle_alpha   90.00
_cell.angle_beta   90.00
_cell.angle_gamma   90.00
#
_symmetry.space_group_name_H-M   'P 1'
#
loop_
_entity.id
_entity.type
_entity.pdbx_description
1 polymer ?
#
loop_
_entity_poly.entity_id
_entity_poly.type
_entity_poly.pdbx_seq_one_letter_code
_entity_poly.pdbx_strand_id
1 'polypeptide(L)' 'MAVRKSINIAGSGPTIEASVLEAIDRAYTTIEGITRFEVTKISGDLTDAGPVFDVEVTIWFTLLERMHE' A
#
# COMPACT_ATOMS: atom_id res chain seq x y z
N MET A 1 -8.19 23.03 -4.88
CA MET A 1 -7.12 22.85 -3.92
C MET A 1 -6.81 21.37 -3.77
N ALA A 2 -5.55 21.05 -3.61
CA ALA A 2 -5.12 19.67 -3.48
C ALA A 2 -4.63 19.42 -2.06
N VAL A 3 -5.00 18.28 -1.51
CA VAL A 3 -4.59 17.89 -0.17
C VAL A 3 -3.87 16.55 -0.29
N ARG A 4 -2.67 16.49 0.27
CA ARG A 4 -1.90 15.27 0.27
C ARG A 4 -2.18 14.48 1.54
N LYS A 5 -2.51 13.22 1.36
CA LYS A 5 -2.84 12.34 2.48
C LYS A 5 -2.11 11.03 2.36
N SER A 6 -2.12 10.29 3.42
CA SER A 6 -1.52 8.95 3.39
C SER A 6 -2.36 7.98 4.21
N ILE A 7 -2.27 6.72 3.84
CA ILE A 7 -2.84 5.63 4.61
C ILE A 7 -1.82 4.52 4.71
N ASN A 8 -1.99 3.66 5.69
CA ASN A 8 -1.17 2.47 5.83
C ASN A 8 -1.98 1.26 5.40
N ILE A 9 -1.37 0.39 4.64
CA ILE A 9 -2.05 -0.79 4.14
C ILE A 9 -1.07 -1.96 4.20
N ALA A 10 -1.58 -3.15 4.44
CA ALA A 10 -0.76 -4.34 4.55
C ALA A 10 -0.93 -5.21 3.31
N GLY A 11 0.12 -5.92 2.98
CA GLY A 11 0.08 -6.91 1.91
C GLY A 11 0.89 -8.12 2.30
N SER A 12 0.61 -9.25 1.68
CA SER A 12 1.35 -10.47 1.94
C SER A 12 1.53 -11.26 0.67
N GLY A 13 2.49 -12.15 0.66
CA GLY A 13 2.74 -12.98 -0.51
C GLY A 13 4.00 -13.81 -0.37
N PRO A 14 4.33 -14.57 -1.42
CA PRO A 14 5.50 -15.47 -1.38
C PRO A 14 6.83 -14.76 -1.56
N THR A 15 6.82 -13.49 -1.93
CA THR A 15 8.02 -12.66 -2.04
C THR A 15 7.73 -11.29 -1.50
N ILE A 16 8.78 -10.53 -1.21
CA ILE A 16 8.61 -9.16 -0.75
C ILE A 16 7.93 -8.34 -1.84
N GLU A 17 8.36 -8.50 -3.09
CA GLU A 17 7.78 -7.74 -4.18
C GLU A 17 6.30 -8.04 -4.35
N ALA A 18 5.92 -9.33 -4.31
CA ALA A 18 4.52 -9.71 -4.44
C ALA A 18 3.69 -9.11 -3.31
N SER A 19 4.25 -9.06 -2.10
CA SER A 19 3.55 -8.50 -0.95
C SER A 19 3.32 -7.01 -1.13
N VAL A 20 4.32 -6.30 -1.63
CA VAL A 20 4.20 -4.85 -1.88
C VAL A 20 3.16 -4.60 -2.97
N LEU A 21 3.20 -5.38 -4.04
CA LEU A 21 2.25 -5.21 -5.13
C LEU A 21 0.82 -5.48 -4.68
N GLU A 22 0.63 -6.46 -3.79
CA GLU A 22 -0.69 -6.71 -3.26
C GLU A 22 -1.21 -5.52 -2.48
N ALA A 23 -0.37 -4.91 -1.65
CA ALA A 23 -0.77 -3.74 -0.88
C ALA A 23 -1.14 -2.59 -1.82
N ILE A 24 -0.34 -2.38 -2.86
CA ILE A 24 -0.60 -1.31 -3.82
C ILE A 24 -1.90 -1.57 -4.57
N ASP A 25 -2.13 -2.82 -4.97
CA ASP A 25 -3.37 -3.15 -5.68
C ASP A 25 -4.60 -2.88 -4.82
N ARG A 26 -4.53 -3.20 -3.54
CA ARG A 26 -5.64 -2.90 -2.65
C ARG A 26 -5.90 -1.41 -2.57
N ALA A 27 -4.84 -0.63 -2.55
CA ALA A 27 -4.99 0.83 -2.51
C ALA A 27 -5.65 1.33 -3.79
N TYR A 28 -5.26 0.79 -4.94
CA TYR A 28 -5.82 1.24 -6.21
C TYR A 28 -7.30 0.93 -6.34
N THR A 29 -7.83 -0.06 -5.61
CA THR A 29 -9.24 -0.38 -5.74
C THR A 29 -10.14 0.66 -5.08
N THR A 30 -9.61 1.46 -4.16
CA THR A 30 -10.43 2.40 -3.42
C THR A 30 -9.93 3.82 -3.45
N ILE A 31 -8.72 4.07 -3.93
CA ILE A 31 -8.12 5.39 -3.85
C ILE A 31 -7.63 5.80 -5.22
N GLU A 32 -7.93 7.03 -5.58
CA GLU A 32 -7.40 7.64 -6.80
C GLU A 32 -6.32 8.63 -6.44
N GLY A 33 -5.47 8.91 -7.39
CA GLY A 33 -4.45 9.94 -7.20
C GLY A 33 -3.26 9.48 -6.39
N ILE A 34 -2.98 8.18 -6.38
CA ILE A 34 -1.82 7.66 -5.66
C ILE A 34 -0.56 8.16 -6.35
N THR A 35 0.33 8.74 -5.56
CA THR A 35 1.55 9.35 -6.10
C THR A 35 2.82 8.69 -5.59
N ARG A 36 2.78 8.00 -4.45
CA ARG A 36 3.99 7.49 -3.85
C ARG A 36 3.65 6.39 -2.86
N PHE A 37 4.55 5.46 -2.68
CA PHE A 37 4.44 4.47 -1.61
C PHE A 37 5.77 4.36 -0.88
N GLU A 38 5.69 3.86 0.33
CA GLU A 38 6.89 3.64 1.12
C GLU A 38 6.68 2.37 1.93
N VAL A 39 7.60 1.42 1.83
CA VAL A 39 7.51 0.19 2.60
C VAL A 39 8.11 0.49 3.96
N THR A 40 7.29 0.40 5.01
CA THR A 40 7.71 0.77 6.35
C THR A 40 8.06 -0.42 7.22
N LYS A 41 7.61 -1.62 6.86
CA LYS A 41 7.91 -2.79 7.65
C LYS A 41 7.88 -4.02 6.76
N ILE A 42 8.84 -4.89 6.95
CA ILE A 42 8.92 -6.17 6.26
C ILE A 42 9.09 -7.22 7.32
N SER A 43 8.24 -8.22 7.31
CA SER A 43 8.33 -9.35 8.22
C SER A 43 7.78 -10.56 7.51
N GLY A 44 7.74 -11.68 8.19
CA GLY A 44 7.20 -12.86 7.55
C GLY A 44 7.20 -14.04 8.50
N ASP A 45 6.58 -15.11 8.05
CA ASP A 45 6.51 -16.36 8.78
C ASP A 45 7.24 -17.44 8.01
N LEU A 46 7.88 -18.33 8.73
CA LEU A 46 8.51 -19.49 8.13
C LEU A 46 7.55 -20.64 8.24
N THR A 47 7.19 -21.20 7.10
CA THR A 47 6.26 -22.33 7.04
C THR A 47 6.94 -23.50 6.37
N ASP A 48 6.31 -24.67 6.44
CA ASP A 48 6.87 -25.85 5.80
C ASP A 48 6.97 -25.69 4.29
N ALA A 49 6.08 -24.90 3.72
CA ALA A 49 6.09 -24.65 2.27
C ALA A 49 7.03 -23.51 1.88
N GLY A 50 7.70 -22.88 2.86
CA GLY A 50 8.61 -21.79 2.60
C GLY A 50 8.16 -20.53 3.32
N PRO A 51 8.88 -19.44 3.13
CA PRO A 51 8.52 -18.20 3.82
C PRO A 51 7.31 -17.54 3.19
N VAL A 52 6.53 -16.87 4.04
CA VAL A 52 5.45 -16.00 3.62
C VAL A 52 5.80 -14.61 4.12
N PHE A 53 5.79 -13.64 3.23
CA PHE A 53 6.21 -12.28 3.57
C PHE A 53 5.01 -11.41 3.84
N ASP A 54 5.16 -10.52 4.83
CA ASP A 54 4.17 -9.51 5.16
C ASP A 54 4.85 -8.15 5.11
N VAL A 55 4.19 -7.19 4.50
CA VAL A 55 4.72 -5.83 4.44
C VAL A 55 3.67 -4.85 4.90
N GLU A 56 4.13 -3.74 5.46
CA GLU A 56 3.29 -2.58 5.72
C GLU A 56 3.77 -1.47 4.82
N VAL A 57 2.83 -0.85 4.13
CA VAL A 57 3.14 0.14 3.11
C VAL A 57 2.34 1.38 3.41
N THR A 58 3.00 2.53 3.40
CA THR A 58 2.32 3.81 3.47
C THR A 58 2.08 4.27 2.03
N ILE A 59 0.83 4.57 1.74
CA ILE A 59 0.41 5.01 0.42
C ILE A 59 0.09 6.49 0.52
N TRP A 60 0.72 7.28 -0.33
CA TRP A 60 0.47 8.72 -0.39
C TRP A 60 -0.39 9.01 -1.61
N PHE A 61 -1.37 9.86 -1.42
CA PHE A 61 -2.25 10.22 -2.53
C PHE A 61 -2.68 11.67 -2.39
N THR A 62 -3.14 12.23 -3.49
CA THR A 62 -3.60 13.60 -3.55
C THR A 62 -5.10 13.60 -3.71
N LEU A 63 -5.76 14.31 -2.81
CA LEU A 63 -7.19 14.45 -2.85
C LEU A 63 -7.49 15.85 -3.35
N LEU A 64 -8.23 15.94 -4.45
CA LEU A 64 -8.63 17.23 -4.98
C LEU A 64 -9.94 17.61 -4.36
N GLU A 65 -9.94 18.78 -3.69
CA GLU A 65 -11.17 19.31 -3.14
C GLU A 65 -11.86 20.10 -4.20
N ARG A 66 -13.13 19.79 -4.42
CA ARG A 66 -13.88 20.54 -5.36
C ARG A 66 -14.49 21.71 -4.67
N MET A 67 -14.36 22.84 -5.31
CA MET A 67 -15.11 23.97 -4.87
C MET A 67 -16.51 23.78 -5.32
N HIS A 68 -17.43 23.94 -4.40
CA HIS A 68 -18.76 23.75 -4.74
C HIS A 68 -19.38 24.99 -5.08
N GLU A 69 -20.13 24.97 -6.01
CA GLU A 69 -20.77 26.19 -6.35
C GLU A 69 -22.20 26.09 -6.22
#